data_251abb0dbcada410386a514086ff7268
#
_entry.id   251abb0dbcada410386a514086ff7268
#
_cell.length_a   1.000
_cell.length_b   1.000
_cell.length_c   1.000
_cell.angle_alpha   90.00
_cell.angle_beta   90.00
_cell.angle_gamma   90.00
#
_symmetry.space_group_name_H-M   'P 1'
#
loop_
_entity.id
_entity.type
_entity.pdbx_description
1 polymer ?
#
loop_
_entity_poly.entity_id
_entity_poly.type
_entity_poly.pdbx_seq_one_letter_code
_entity_poly.pdbx_strand_id
1 'polypeptide(L)'
;MKGKEKKMNKSRFKGIALVIFGATLWGISGTVAEFLFQKNSFTTEWLVVVRLLLSGILLLSYGSIKKDPGIKEIWKNKKDAITLVSFSVLGMLGSQYTYFAAIKYGNAATATILQYLSPVIITCYVAIVSKKLPNKNQIVAILLAIVGTFFIITKGDIHSLSISKQALFWGLCSAFAAAIYTLQPVKLLTKYSSITVVGWGMLLGGIAFSFINPPWKFSGTWSDRKSVV
;
A
#
# COMPACT_ATOMS: atom_id res chain seq x y z
N MET A 1 23.57 -28.98 16.04
CA MET A 1 23.63 -27.93 15.01
C MET A 1 22.70 -28.21 13.85
N LYS A 2 22.70 -29.35 13.18
CA LYS A 2 21.84 -29.68 12.01
C LYS A 2 20.31 -29.47 12.21
N GLY A 3 19.77 -29.68 13.42
CA GLY A 3 18.35 -29.47 13.67
C GLY A 3 17.90 -28.00 13.72
N LYS A 4 18.75 -27.08 14.19
CA LYS A 4 18.48 -25.62 14.20
C LYS A 4 18.54 -25.04 12.77
N GLU A 5 19.50 -25.48 11.96
CA GLU A 5 19.60 -25.06 10.55
C GLU A 5 18.41 -25.51 9.72
N LYS A 6 17.92 -26.75 9.91
CA LYS A 6 16.75 -27.27 9.19
C LYS A 6 15.47 -26.53 9.59
N LYS A 7 15.33 -26.13 10.86
CA LYS A 7 14.18 -25.34 11.36
C LYS A 7 14.22 -23.90 10.83
N MET A 8 15.40 -23.30 10.77
CA MET A 8 15.64 -21.97 10.24
C MET A 8 15.38 -21.90 8.73
N ASN A 9 15.81 -22.90 7.96
CA ASN A 9 15.54 -23.03 6.52
C ASN A 9 14.03 -23.17 6.24
N LYS A 10 13.32 -23.97 7.04
CA LYS A 10 11.87 -24.15 6.87
C LYS A 10 11.08 -22.85 7.20
N SER A 11 11.52 -22.09 8.18
CA SER A 11 10.92 -20.78 8.53
C SER A 11 11.17 -19.74 7.43
N ARG A 12 12.38 -19.71 6.88
CA ARG A 12 12.76 -18.82 5.77
C ARG A 12 11.97 -19.13 4.50
N PHE A 13 11.83 -20.41 4.16
CA PHE A 13 11.04 -20.84 2.99
C PHE A 13 9.57 -20.45 3.13
N LYS A 14 8.97 -20.62 4.31
CA LYS A 14 7.59 -20.17 4.59
C LYS A 14 7.46 -18.66 4.43
N GLY A 15 8.42 -17.89 4.93
CA GLY A 15 8.43 -16.43 4.77
C GLY A 15 8.47 -16.01 3.30
N ILE A 16 9.35 -16.62 2.51
CA ILE A 16 9.46 -16.34 1.06
C ILE A 16 8.15 -16.70 0.34
N ALA A 17 7.57 -17.87 0.62
CA ALA A 17 6.31 -18.30 0.02
C ALA A 17 5.15 -17.32 0.35
N LEU A 18 5.07 -16.83 1.59
CA LEU A 18 4.06 -15.84 1.99
C LEU A 18 4.26 -14.50 1.29
N VAL A 19 5.50 -14.06 1.08
CA VAL A 19 5.81 -12.83 0.34
C VAL A 19 5.39 -12.97 -1.12
N ILE A 20 5.74 -14.08 -1.78
CA ILE A 20 5.34 -14.34 -3.18
C ILE A 20 3.82 -14.36 -3.29
N PHE A 21 3.13 -15.07 -2.40
CA PHE A 21 1.67 -15.15 -2.39
C PHE A 21 1.03 -13.77 -2.18
N GLY A 22 1.53 -12.99 -1.22
CA GLY A 22 1.04 -11.63 -0.95
C GLY A 22 1.27 -10.69 -2.14
N ALA A 23 2.44 -10.75 -2.78
CA ALA A 23 2.74 -9.95 -3.97
C ALA A 23 1.85 -10.32 -5.15
N THR A 24 1.57 -11.61 -5.36
CA THR A 24 0.65 -12.09 -6.40
C THR A 24 -0.77 -11.58 -6.16
N LEU A 25 -1.28 -11.69 -4.92
CA LEU A 25 -2.60 -11.15 -4.56
C LEU A 25 -2.68 -9.64 -4.74
N TRP A 26 -1.61 -8.93 -4.45
CA TRP A 26 -1.55 -7.48 -4.66
C TRP A 26 -1.61 -7.13 -6.16
N GLY A 27 -0.85 -7.84 -7.01
CA GLY A 27 -0.89 -7.66 -8.46
C GLY A 27 -2.29 -7.94 -9.03
N ILE A 28 -2.92 -9.06 -8.65
CA ILE A 28 -4.30 -9.39 -9.03
C ILE A 28 -5.27 -8.27 -8.59
N SER A 29 -5.14 -7.79 -7.36
CA SER A 29 -5.97 -6.71 -6.85
C SER A 29 -5.84 -5.41 -7.65
N GLY A 30 -4.62 -5.06 -8.10
CA GLY A 30 -4.39 -3.91 -8.97
C GLY A 30 -5.07 -4.05 -10.33
N THR A 31 -4.93 -5.21 -10.96
CA THR A 31 -5.57 -5.51 -12.25
C THR A 31 -7.11 -5.52 -12.16
N VAL A 32 -7.66 -6.09 -11.09
CA VAL A 32 -9.11 -6.05 -10.84
C VAL A 32 -9.59 -4.62 -10.65
N ALA A 33 -8.86 -3.80 -9.89
CA ALA A 33 -9.21 -2.40 -9.72
C ALA A 33 -9.17 -1.62 -11.04
N GLU A 34 -8.16 -1.85 -11.89
CA GLU A 34 -8.08 -1.27 -13.23
C GLU A 34 -9.32 -1.63 -14.06
N PHE A 35 -9.70 -2.90 -14.09
CA PHE A 35 -10.92 -3.36 -14.77
C PHE A 35 -12.18 -2.65 -14.26
N LEU A 36 -12.34 -2.54 -12.94
CA LEU A 36 -13.49 -1.88 -12.33
C LEU A 36 -13.56 -0.39 -12.69
N PHE A 37 -12.43 0.30 -12.73
CA PHE A 37 -12.38 1.72 -13.09
C PHE A 37 -12.64 1.97 -14.57
N GLN A 38 -12.05 1.15 -15.44
CA GLN A 38 -12.12 1.36 -16.89
C GLN A 38 -13.38 0.81 -17.54
N LYS A 39 -13.90 -0.32 -17.06
CA LYS A 39 -15.05 -1.01 -17.67
C LYS A 39 -16.36 -0.75 -16.96
N ASN A 40 -16.34 -0.57 -15.64
CA ASN A 40 -17.54 -0.52 -14.81
C ASN A 40 -17.78 0.85 -14.15
N SER A 41 -16.96 1.86 -14.48
CA SER A 41 -17.10 3.24 -13.98
C SER A 41 -17.14 3.36 -12.43
N PHE A 42 -16.49 2.42 -11.73
CA PHE A 42 -16.36 2.51 -10.28
C PHE A 42 -15.53 3.71 -9.87
N THR A 43 -15.91 4.36 -8.78
CA THR A 43 -15.09 5.44 -8.23
C THR A 43 -13.98 4.89 -7.34
N THR A 44 -12.82 5.54 -7.41
CA THR A 44 -11.67 5.20 -6.57
C THR A 44 -12.03 5.28 -5.08
N GLU A 45 -12.78 6.30 -4.73
CA GLU A 45 -13.21 6.63 -3.38
C GLU A 45 -14.02 5.48 -2.78
N TRP A 46 -15.04 5.01 -3.51
CA TRP A 46 -15.89 3.92 -3.04
C TRP A 46 -15.11 2.63 -2.85
N LEU A 47 -14.26 2.26 -3.83
CA LEU A 47 -13.47 1.03 -3.76
C LEU A 47 -12.51 1.05 -2.56
N VAL A 48 -11.87 2.20 -2.29
CA VAL A 48 -10.93 2.35 -1.17
C VAL A 48 -11.65 2.23 0.16
N VAL A 49 -12.81 2.91 0.33
CA VAL A 49 -13.60 2.83 1.59
C VAL A 49 -14.02 1.40 1.87
N VAL A 50 -14.67 0.76 0.91
CA VAL A 50 -15.19 -0.60 1.10
C VAL A 50 -14.06 -1.59 1.39
N ARG A 51 -12.97 -1.49 0.64
CA ARG A 51 -11.79 -2.34 0.84
C ARG A 51 -11.17 -2.15 2.23
N LEU A 52 -10.99 -0.91 2.67
CA LEU A 52 -10.39 -0.61 3.97
C LEU A 52 -11.27 -1.09 5.11
N LEU A 53 -12.59 -0.82 5.06
CA LEU A 53 -13.53 -1.26 6.09
C LEU A 53 -13.60 -2.78 6.17
N LEU A 54 -13.84 -3.47 5.05
CA LEU A 54 -13.95 -4.93 5.04
C LEU A 54 -12.65 -5.60 5.49
N SER A 55 -11.51 -5.17 4.98
CA SER A 55 -10.22 -5.75 5.34
C SER A 55 -9.87 -5.48 6.80
N GLY A 56 -10.16 -4.26 7.31
CA GLY A 56 -9.94 -3.91 8.71
C GLY A 56 -10.80 -4.74 9.66
N ILE A 57 -12.09 -4.90 9.35
CA ILE A 57 -13.02 -5.74 10.14
C ILE A 57 -12.54 -7.19 10.14
N LEU A 58 -12.21 -7.75 8.97
CA LEU A 58 -11.77 -9.15 8.86
C LEU A 58 -10.46 -9.40 9.63
N LEU A 59 -9.47 -8.50 9.53
CA LEU A 59 -8.21 -8.64 10.26
C LEU A 59 -8.39 -8.55 11.77
N LEU A 60 -9.17 -7.58 12.26
CA LEU A 60 -9.41 -7.42 13.69
C LEU A 60 -10.27 -8.56 14.24
N SER A 61 -11.24 -9.07 13.48
CA SER A 61 -12.01 -10.25 13.85
C SER A 61 -11.12 -11.49 13.97
N TYR A 62 -10.22 -11.70 13.00
CA TYR A 62 -9.24 -12.78 13.05
C TYR A 62 -8.29 -12.63 14.26
N GLY A 63 -7.79 -11.42 14.51
CA GLY A 63 -6.95 -11.12 15.67
C GLY A 63 -7.68 -11.40 17.00
N SER A 64 -8.98 -11.04 17.07
CA SER A 64 -9.82 -11.29 18.25
C SER A 64 -10.04 -12.79 18.48
N ILE A 65 -10.28 -13.57 17.44
CA ILE A 65 -10.37 -15.04 17.51
C ILE A 65 -9.05 -15.64 18.02
N LYS A 66 -7.90 -15.08 17.58
CA LYS A 66 -6.56 -15.48 18.06
C LYS A 66 -6.23 -14.94 19.44
N LYS A 67 -7.15 -14.20 20.08
CA LYS A 67 -6.97 -13.57 21.40
C LYS A 67 -5.73 -12.68 21.48
N ASP A 68 -5.45 -11.91 20.41
CA ASP A 68 -4.33 -10.96 20.38
C ASP A 68 -4.60 -9.81 21.37
N PRO A 69 -3.82 -9.71 22.46
CA PRO A 69 -4.03 -8.67 23.48
C PRO A 69 -3.75 -7.27 22.93
N GLY A 70 -2.89 -7.16 21.91
CA GLY A 70 -2.49 -5.91 21.29
C GLY A 70 -3.65 -5.08 20.77
N ILE A 71 -4.75 -5.75 20.35
CA ILE A 71 -5.96 -5.08 19.82
C ILE A 71 -6.53 -4.05 20.80
N LYS A 72 -6.52 -4.38 22.10
CA LYS A 72 -7.00 -3.47 23.16
C LYS A 72 -5.87 -2.66 23.77
N GLU A 73 -4.68 -3.23 23.89
CA GLU A 73 -3.55 -2.59 24.56
C GLU A 73 -3.01 -1.38 23.83
N ILE A 74 -3.07 -1.35 22.49
CA ILE A 74 -2.61 -0.23 21.68
C ILE A 74 -3.32 1.09 22.05
N TRP A 75 -4.55 1.02 22.54
CA TRP A 75 -5.36 2.18 22.96
C TRP A 75 -5.03 2.67 24.38
N LYS A 76 -4.39 1.85 25.21
CA LYS A 76 -4.00 2.24 26.57
C LYS A 76 -2.87 3.26 26.59
N ASN A 77 -2.03 3.27 25.55
CA ASN A 77 -0.93 4.23 25.44
C ASN A 77 -1.31 5.36 24.46
N LYS A 78 -1.48 6.56 24.98
CA LYS A 78 -1.88 7.74 24.20
C LYS A 78 -0.93 8.02 23.03
N LYS A 79 0.39 7.84 23.20
CA LYS A 79 1.38 8.04 22.11
C LYS A 79 1.21 7.01 21.00
N ASP A 80 1.01 5.75 21.36
CA ASP A 80 0.81 4.67 20.40
C ASP A 80 -0.52 4.84 19.65
N ALA A 81 -1.59 5.25 20.35
CA ALA A 81 -2.90 5.54 19.75
C ALA A 81 -2.81 6.71 18.75
N ILE A 82 -2.15 7.81 19.08
CA ILE A 82 -1.96 8.95 18.16
C ILE A 82 -1.14 8.52 16.93
N THR A 83 -0.07 7.76 17.14
CA THR A 83 0.75 7.24 16.05
C THR A 83 -0.07 6.31 15.13
N LEU A 84 -0.92 5.47 15.72
CA LEU A 84 -1.83 4.59 14.98
C LEU A 84 -2.83 5.38 14.14
N VAL A 85 -3.50 6.38 14.71
CA VAL A 85 -4.46 7.22 13.98
C VAL A 85 -3.77 7.97 12.84
N SER A 86 -2.61 8.56 13.10
CA SER A 86 -1.83 9.23 12.07
C SER A 86 -1.38 8.26 10.97
N PHE A 87 -0.92 7.06 11.32
CA PHE A 87 -0.61 6.00 10.37
C PHE A 87 -1.82 5.58 9.53
N SER A 88 -3.00 5.48 10.16
CA SER A 88 -4.23 5.07 9.47
C SER A 88 -4.64 6.05 8.38
N VAL A 89 -4.49 7.35 8.62
CA VAL A 89 -4.89 8.40 7.67
C VAL A 89 -3.78 8.67 6.66
N LEU A 90 -2.56 8.99 7.11
CA LEU A 90 -1.48 9.41 6.22
C LEU A 90 -0.79 8.24 5.52
N GLY A 91 -0.56 7.14 6.25
CA GLY A 91 0.09 5.95 5.71
C GLY A 91 -0.90 5.05 4.96
N MET A 92 -1.86 4.50 5.67
CA MET A 92 -2.74 3.46 5.12
C MET A 92 -3.71 4.01 4.08
N LEU A 93 -4.58 4.96 4.46
CA LEU A 93 -5.55 5.57 3.55
C LEU A 93 -4.83 6.33 2.43
N GLY A 94 -3.82 7.15 2.77
CA GLY A 94 -3.05 7.91 1.79
C GLY A 94 -2.44 7.00 0.71
N SER A 95 -1.78 5.92 1.10
CA SER A 95 -1.16 4.96 0.17
C SER A 95 -2.21 4.25 -0.70
N GLN A 96 -3.32 3.80 -0.11
CA GLN A 96 -4.39 3.12 -0.85
C GLN A 96 -5.06 4.05 -1.87
N TYR A 97 -5.44 5.26 -1.43
CA TYR A 97 -6.14 6.20 -2.30
C TYR A 97 -5.28 6.67 -3.46
N THR A 98 -4.04 7.11 -3.19
CA THR A 98 -3.16 7.63 -4.23
C THR A 98 -2.75 6.56 -5.24
N TYR A 99 -2.55 5.31 -4.79
CA TYR A 99 -2.27 4.18 -5.66
C TYR A 99 -3.44 3.86 -6.60
N PHE A 100 -4.66 3.77 -6.07
CA PHE A 100 -5.84 3.51 -6.91
C PHE A 100 -6.19 4.70 -7.82
N ALA A 101 -5.96 5.93 -7.38
CA ALA A 101 -6.07 7.10 -8.25
C ALA A 101 -5.06 7.02 -9.41
N ALA A 102 -3.82 6.60 -9.15
CA ALA A 102 -2.84 6.39 -10.21
C ALA A 102 -3.26 5.29 -11.20
N ILE A 103 -3.90 4.21 -10.74
CA ILE A 103 -4.47 3.18 -11.61
C ILE A 103 -5.59 3.75 -12.47
N LYS A 104 -6.51 4.52 -11.88
CA LYS A 104 -7.65 5.12 -12.57
C LYS A 104 -7.24 6.01 -13.73
N TYR A 105 -6.21 6.83 -13.55
CA TYR A 105 -5.72 7.77 -14.58
C TYR A 105 -4.62 7.19 -15.48
N GLY A 106 -4.15 5.99 -15.19
CA GLY A 106 -3.14 5.25 -15.94
C GLY A 106 -3.52 3.78 -16.08
N ASN A 107 -2.70 2.93 -15.49
CA ASN A 107 -2.93 1.47 -15.39
C ASN A 107 -2.20 0.91 -14.16
N ALA A 108 -2.50 -0.34 -13.79
CA ALA A 108 -1.94 -0.98 -12.61
C ALA A 108 -0.40 -1.12 -12.69
N ALA A 109 0.14 -1.41 -13.87
CA ALA A 109 1.59 -1.54 -14.06
C ALA A 109 2.31 -0.21 -13.80
N THR A 110 1.85 0.88 -14.44
CA THR A 110 2.42 2.22 -14.26
C THR A 110 2.32 2.69 -12.81
N ALA A 111 1.16 2.53 -12.18
CA ALA A 111 0.96 2.90 -10.78
C ALA A 111 1.93 2.16 -9.84
N THR A 112 2.11 0.85 -10.06
CA THR A 112 3.01 0.01 -9.27
C THR A 112 4.47 0.43 -9.43
N ILE A 113 4.91 0.69 -10.66
CA ILE A 113 6.27 1.12 -10.94
C ILE A 113 6.58 2.47 -10.30
N LEU A 114 5.66 3.44 -10.42
CA LEU A 114 5.82 4.73 -9.77
C LEU A 114 5.85 4.60 -8.24
N GLN A 115 5.01 3.75 -7.66
CA GLN A 115 5.01 3.50 -6.22
C GLN A 115 6.32 2.85 -5.76
N TYR A 116 7.00 2.06 -6.61
CA TYR A 116 8.32 1.48 -6.31
C TYR A 116 9.45 2.51 -6.23
N LEU A 117 9.19 3.78 -6.43
CA LEU A 117 10.10 4.86 -6.01
C LEU A 117 10.10 5.07 -4.48
N SER A 118 9.17 4.47 -3.73
CA SER A 118 9.13 4.59 -2.27
C SER A 118 10.41 4.16 -1.55
N PRO A 119 11.14 3.08 -1.93
CA PRO A 119 12.44 2.77 -1.33
C PRO A 119 13.49 3.86 -1.54
N VAL A 120 13.45 4.58 -2.68
CA VAL A 120 14.33 5.73 -2.94
C VAL A 120 14.05 6.82 -1.91
N ILE A 121 12.76 7.19 -1.75
CA ILE A 121 12.31 8.21 -0.80
C ILE A 121 12.69 7.80 0.63
N ILE A 122 12.48 6.54 1.01
CA ILE A 122 12.85 5.99 2.32
C ILE A 122 14.35 6.11 2.55
N THR A 123 15.17 5.72 1.57
CA THR A 123 16.63 5.76 1.69
C THR A 123 17.13 7.19 1.85
N CYS A 124 16.59 8.13 1.07
CA CYS A 124 16.91 9.56 1.21
C CYS A 124 16.50 10.10 2.58
N TYR A 125 15.29 9.79 3.04
CA TYR A 125 14.82 10.20 4.36
C TYR A 125 15.71 9.66 5.49
N VAL A 126 16.04 8.37 5.46
CA VAL A 126 16.90 7.74 6.47
C VAL A 126 18.29 8.34 6.43
N ALA A 127 18.85 8.62 5.28
CA ALA A 127 20.16 9.27 5.14
C ALA A 127 20.18 10.67 5.79
N ILE A 128 19.13 11.46 5.55
CA ILE A 128 18.99 12.81 6.13
C ILE A 128 18.86 12.73 7.66
N VAL A 129 17.96 11.87 8.15
CA VAL A 129 17.69 11.75 9.60
C VAL A 129 18.87 11.17 10.37
N SER A 130 19.54 10.16 9.81
CA SER A 130 20.70 9.51 10.43
C SER A 130 22.00 10.28 10.22
N LYS A 131 21.99 11.32 9.37
CA LYS A 131 23.18 12.08 8.93
C LYS A 131 24.30 11.18 8.38
N LYS A 132 23.91 10.06 7.75
CA LYS A 132 24.84 9.10 7.15
C LYS A 132 24.49 8.95 5.67
N LEU A 133 25.50 9.09 4.82
CA LEU A 133 25.31 8.88 3.39
C LEU A 133 24.95 7.41 3.10
N PRO A 134 24.08 7.17 2.08
CA PRO A 134 23.79 5.83 1.61
C PRO A 134 25.07 5.14 1.16
N ASN A 135 25.14 3.82 1.29
CA ASN A 135 26.27 3.05 0.79
C ASN A 135 26.26 2.99 -0.75
N LYS A 136 27.40 2.61 -1.35
CA LYS A 136 27.56 2.58 -2.81
C LYS A 136 26.47 1.76 -3.51
N ASN A 137 26.08 0.61 -2.93
CA ASN A 137 25.04 -0.25 -3.50
C ASN A 137 23.65 0.42 -3.46
N GLN A 138 23.35 1.17 -2.39
CA GLN A 138 22.10 1.94 -2.28
C GLN A 138 22.07 3.08 -3.32
N ILE A 139 23.18 3.79 -3.52
CA ILE A 139 23.28 4.85 -4.54
C ILE A 139 23.04 4.27 -5.94
N VAL A 140 23.68 3.15 -6.28
CA VAL A 140 23.46 2.47 -7.56
C VAL A 140 22.00 2.05 -7.73
N ALA A 141 21.38 1.48 -6.68
CA ALA A 141 19.98 1.08 -6.72
C ALA A 141 19.03 2.28 -6.93
N ILE A 142 19.31 3.42 -6.28
CA ILE A 142 18.56 4.68 -6.47
C ILE A 142 18.66 5.16 -7.91
N LEU A 143 19.87 5.20 -8.47
CA LEU A 143 20.09 5.63 -9.85
C LEU A 143 19.37 4.72 -10.84
N LEU A 144 19.46 3.41 -10.67
CA LEU A 144 18.75 2.44 -11.51
C LEU A 144 17.23 2.59 -11.43
N ALA A 145 16.70 2.82 -10.22
CA ALA A 145 15.26 3.04 -10.04
C ALA A 145 14.79 4.33 -10.75
N ILE A 146 15.53 5.43 -10.64
CA ILE A 146 15.20 6.69 -11.29
C ILE A 146 15.26 6.53 -12.82
N VAL A 147 16.37 5.96 -13.35
CA VAL A 147 16.53 5.74 -14.78
C VAL A 147 15.47 4.80 -15.33
N GLY A 148 15.19 3.68 -14.65
CA GLY A 148 14.14 2.75 -15.07
C GLY A 148 12.76 3.41 -15.09
N THR A 149 12.42 4.20 -14.07
CA THR A 149 11.16 4.95 -14.01
C THR A 149 11.09 5.98 -15.15
N PHE A 150 12.18 6.68 -15.42
CA PHE A 150 12.26 7.63 -16.53
C PHE A 150 11.95 6.98 -17.87
N PHE A 151 12.58 5.85 -18.19
CA PHE A 151 12.30 5.12 -19.44
C PHE A 151 10.87 4.65 -19.57
N ILE A 152 10.21 4.28 -18.46
CA ILE A 152 8.82 3.86 -18.48
C ILE A 152 7.88 5.04 -18.73
N ILE A 153 8.17 6.20 -18.11
CA ILE A 153 7.36 7.42 -18.25
C ILE A 153 7.47 8.01 -19.66
N THR A 154 8.65 7.96 -20.27
CA THR A 154 8.94 8.60 -21.55
C THR A 154 8.95 7.65 -22.74
N LYS A 155 9.03 6.33 -22.52
CA LYS A 155 9.33 5.31 -23.55
C LYS A 155 10.60 5.66 -24.36
N GLY A 156 11.52 6.40 -23.74
CA GLY A 156 12.76 6.84 -24.37
C GLY A 156 12.67 8.18 -25.13
N ASP A 157 11.48 8.77 -25.27
CA ASP A 157 11.32 10.10 -25.87
C ASP A 157 11.18 11.17 -24.78
N ILE A 158 12.21 11.98 -24.60
CA ILE A 158 12.28 13.04 -23.58
C ILE A 158 11.31 14.20 -23.82
N HIS A 159 10.77 14.31 -25.01
CA HIS A 159 9.83 15.38 -25.37
C HIS A 159 8.37 14.97 -25.20
N SER A 160 8.08 13.69 -24.91
CA SER A 160 6.72 13.18 -24.74
C SER A 160 6.57 12.36 -23.46
N LEU A 161 5.45 12.57 -22.77
CA LEU A 161 5.03 11.69 -21.66
C LEU A 161 4.13 10.60 -22.23
N SER A 162 4.52 9.34 -22.05
CA SER A 162 3.68 8.20 -22.46
C SER A 162 2.56 7.88 -21.47
N ILE A 163 2.49 8.62 -20.36
CA ILE A 163 1.47 8.51 -19.32
C ILE A 163 0.79 9.85 -19.10
N SER A 164 -0.46 9.84 -18.64
CA SER A 164 -1.16 11.07 -18.31
C SER A 164 -0.49 11.82 -17.15
N LYS A 165 -0.55 13.16 -17.19
CA LYS A 165 -0.04 14.00 -16.08
C LYS A 165 -0.67 13.64 -14.74
N GLN A 166 -1.95 13.24 -14.75
CA GLN A 166 -2.68 12.81 -13.56
C GLN A 166 -2.15 11.48 -13.04
N ALA A 167 -1.86 10.49 -13.91
CA ALA A 167 -1.26 9.23 -13.50
C ALA A 167 0.13 9.44 -12.89
N LEU A 168 0.94 10.32 -13.48
CA LEU A 168 2.26 10.69 -12.93
C LEU A 168 2.13 11.33 -11.55
N PHE A 169 1.25 12.33 -11.41
CA PHE A 169 1.02 13.03 -10.14
C PHE A 169 0.60 12.04 -9.04
N TRP A 170 -0.46 11.26 -9.27
CA TRP A 170 -0.95 10.32 -8.28
C TRP A 170 0.03 9.18 -8.00
N GLY A 171 0.77 8.73 -9.01
CA GLY A 171 1.81 7.73 -8.85
C GLY A 171 2.96 8.20 -7.96
N LEU A 172 3.43 9.44 -8.14
CA LEU A 172 4.44 10.04 -7.25
C LEU A 172 3.88 10.24 -5.83
N CYS A 173 2.65 10.74 -5.69
CA CYS A 173 1.98 10.82 -4.38
C CYS A 173 1.92 9.45 -3.70
N SER A 174 1.65 8.38 -4.47
CA SER A 174 1.60 7.02 -3.93
C SER A 174 2.97 6.54 -3.44
N ALA A 175 4.07 6.94 -4.09
CA ALA A 175 5.42 6.63 -3.61
C ALA A 175 5.73 7.30 -2.26
N PHE A 176 5.35 8.58 -2.10
CA PHE A 176 5.49 9.28 -0.81
C PHE A 176 4.60 8.66 0.27
N ALA A 177 3.34 8.40 -0.03
CA ALA A 177 2.41 7.78 0.91
C ALA A 177 2.87 6.36 1.31
N ALA A 178 3.42 5.58 0.38
CA ALA A 178 4.00 4.27 0.65
C ALA A 178 5.27 4.36 1.53
N ALA A 179 6.07 5.41 1.38
CA ALA A 179 7.20 5.67 2.28
C ALA A 179 6.71 5.97 3.71
N ILE A 180 5.68 6.80 3.87
CA ILE A 180 5.05 7.07 5.18
C ILE A 180 4.46 5.77 5.76
N TYR A 181 3.71 5.01 4.95
CA TYR A 181 3.14 3.70 5.32
C TYR A 181 4.20 2.74 5.85
N THR A 182 5.40 2.77 5.29
CA THR A 182 6.50 1.87 5.67
C THR A 182 7.24 2.35 6.93
N LEU A 183 7.51 3.64 7.04
CA LEU A 183 8.34 4.20 8.11
C LEU A 183 7.58 4.45 9.41
N GLN A 184 6.36 4.94 9.31
CA GLN A 184 5.59 5.42 10.47
C GLN A 184 5.20 4.29 11.45
N PRO A 185 4.75 3.10 11.02
CA PRO A 185 4.31 2.06 11.96
C PRO A 185 5.46 1.24 12.57
N VAL A 186 6.72 1.48 12.20
CA VAL A 186 7.87 0.68 12.65
C VAL A 186 7.89 0.52 14.18
N LYS A 187 7.70 1.61 14.93
CA LYS A 187 7.66 1.56 16.40
C LYS A 187 6.45 0.81 16.94
N LEU A 188 5.32 0.85 16.26
CA LEU A 188 4.13 0.09 16.64
C LEU A 188 4.33 -1.41 16.38
N LEU A 189 4.92 -1.76 15.24
CA LEU A 189 5.20 -3.14 14.84
C LEU A 189 6.26 -3.85 15.71
N THR A 190 7.07 -3.11 16.48
CA THR A 190 7.96 -3.70 17.50
C THR A 190 7.22 -4.07 18.79
N LYS A 191 6.06 -3.46 19.05
CA LYS A 191 5.29 -3.66 20.28
C LYS A 191 4.06 -4.53 20.07
N TYR A 192 3.41 -4.40 18.93
CA TYR A 192 2.12 -5.01 18.61
C TYR A 192 2.22 -5.88 17.36
N SER A 193 1.32 -6.83 17.22
CA SER A 193 1.27 -7.70 16.06
C SER A 193 0.93 -6.91 14.78
N SER A 194 1.38 -7.38 13.63
CA SER A 194 1.02 -6.81 12.34
C SER A 194 -0.49 -6.83 12.09
N ILE A 195 -1.19 -7.86 12.60
CA ILE A 195 -2.66 -7.97 12.49
C ILE A 195 -3.33 -6.80 13.20
N THR A 196 -2.90 -6.48 14.42
CA THR A 196 -3.41 -5.35 15.19
C THR A 196 -3.13 -4.02 14.50
N VAL A 197 -1.88 -3.75 14.12
CA VAL A 197 -1.49 -2.45 13.56
C VAL A 197 -2.13 -2.21 12.19
N VAL A 198 -2.08 -3.21 11.31
CA VAL A 198 -2.66 -3.11 9.96
C VAL A 198 -4.19 -3.14 10.01
N GLY A 199 -4.77 -4.01 10.85
CA GLY A 199 -6.22 -4.12 11.01
C GLY A 199 -6.84 -2.80 11.50
N TRP A 200 -6.30 -2.21 12.56
CA TRP A 200 -6.73 -0.88 13.02
C TRP A 200 -6.42 0.21 12.00
N GLY A 201 -5.24 0.14 11.34
CA GLY A 201 -4.87 1.08 10.29
C GLY A 201 -5.89 1.13 9.15
N MET A 202 -6.34 -0.05 8.68
CA MET A 202 -7.37 -0.17 7.65
C MET A 202 -8.72 0.31 8.17
N LEU A 203 -9.17 -0.17 9.33
CA LEU A 203 -10.48 0.19 9.85
C LEU A 203 -10.61 1.68 10.10
N LEU A 204 -9.65 2.30 10.78
CA LEU A 204 -9.67 3.74 11.06
C LEU A 204 -9.53 4.59 9.79
N GLY A 205 -8.67 4.18 8.85
CA GLY A 205 -8.55 4.82 7.55
C GLY A 205 -9.86 4.76 6.77
N GLY A 206 -10.52 3.61 6.77
CA GLY A 206 -11.83 3.43 6.16
C GLY A 206 -12.93 4.27 6.82
N ILE A 207 -12.99 4.32 8.16
CA ILE A 207 -13.91 5.16 8.90
C ILE A 207 -13.66 6.64 8.59
N ALA A 208 -12.41 7.10 8.66
CA ALA A 208 -12.07 8.49 8.38
C ALA A 208 -12.51 8.91 6.96
N PHE A 209 -12.30 8.04 5.97
CA PHE A 209 -12.68 8.34 4.59
C PHE A 209 -14.17 8.21 4.34
N SER A 210 -14.90 7.41 5.13
CA SER A 210 -16.37 7.28 5.06
C SER A 210 -17.11 8.60 5.38
N PHE A 211 -16.49 9.51 6.13
CA PHE A 211 -17.04 10.85 6.35
C PHE A 211 -17.03 11.71 5.07
N ILE A 212 -16.08 11.48 4.17
CA ILE A 212 -15.96 12.19 2.90
C ILE A 212 -16.78 11.47 1.82
N ASN A 213 -16.63 10.15 1.75
CA ASN A 213 -17.30 9.32 0.76
C ASN A 213 -17.94 8.09 1.42
N PRO A 214 -19.23 8.20 1.81
CA PRO A 214 -19.92 7.11 2.51
C PRO A 214 -20.00 5.83 1.66
N PRO A 215 -19.78 4.63 2.24
CA PRO A 215 -19.77 3.36 1.51
C PRO A 215 -21.11 2.98 0.85
N TRP A 216 -22.22 3.55 1.32
CA TRP A 216 -23.55 3.34 0.72
C TRP A 216 -23.82 4.21 -0.51
N LYS A 217 -23.01 5.24 -0.79
CA LYS A 217 -23.06 6.00 -2.05
C LYS A 217 -22.32 5.25 -3.14
N PHE A 218 -22.90 4.16 -3.60
CA PHE A 218 -22.34 3.41 -4.70
C PHE A 218 -22.50 4.19 -6.02
N SER A 219 -21.40 4.31 -6.74
CA SER A 219 -21.38 4.84 -8.11
C SER A 219 -20.57 3.87 -8.97
N GLY A 220 -21.25 3.21 -9.87
CA GLY A 220 -20.68 2.23 -10.79
C GLY A 220 -21.80 1.43 -11.45
N THR A 221 -21.51 0.82 -12.57
CA THR A 221 -22.43 -0.07 -13.26
C THR A 221 -21.94 -1.50 -13.02
N TRP A 222 -22.79 -2.33 -12.40
CA TRP A 222 -22.61 -3.78 -12.50
C TRP A 222 -22.94 -4.14 -13.94
N SER A 223 -21.99 -4.66 -14.69
CA SER A 223 -22.23 -5.14 -16.05
C SER A 223 -23.37 -6.15 -16.02
N ASP A 224 -24.55 -5.74 -16.47
CA ASP A 224 -25.63 -6.66 -16.75
C ASP A 224 -25.15 -7.60 -17.85
N ARG A 225 -25.17 -8.91 -17.61
CA ARG A 225 -24.87 -9.97 -18.59
C ARG A 225 -25.76 -9.93 -19.84
N LYS A 226 -26.68 -8.99 -19.93
CA LYS A 226 -27.67 -8.84 -20.99
C LYS A 226 -27.24 -7.97 -22.18
N SER A 227 -26.06 -7.34 -22.13
CA SER A 227 -25.58 -6.50 -23.25
C SER A 227 -24.49 -7.17 -24.11
N VAL A 228 -24.40 -8.48 -24.11
CA VAL A 228 -23.58 -9.26 -25.04
C VAL A 228 -24.54 -10.17 -25.84
N VAL A 229 -25.32 -9.56 -26.72
CA VAL A 229 -25.93 -10.18 -27.90
C VAL A 229 -25.76 -9.22 -29.05
#